data_a47ff966dd4fc20acff0240a4e9be996
#
_entry.id   a47ff966dd4fc20acff0240a4e9be996
#
_cell.length_a   1.000
_cell.length_b   1.000
_cell.length_c   1.000
_cell.angle_alpha   90.00
_cell.angle_beta   90.00
_cell.angle_gamma   90.00
#
_symmetry.space_group_name_H-M   'P 1'
#
loop_
_entity.id
_entity.type
_entity.pdbx_description
1 polymer ?
#
loop_
_entity_poly.entity_id
_entity_poly.type
_entity_poly.pdbx_seq_one_letter_code
_entity_poly.pdbx_strand_id
1 'polypeptide(L)'
;MTLIEIGIAMAIAAGLLAMAIPAISNVARVQLRQKSGQLAGGVRSLYGAAALAGHSCRLVLDLDHQAYWSECAEGAVRLDRSGEQSAGGSRRDSRDEELLAGIRSDTANEEEQVKIALAQKSAFKPSGDIPKTELGGSVHFLDVWVQHQSERYTAGKAFLYFWPSGLTEIAAIHLGQGDDVNTLLVSPLSGRVRIVSGRVDAEGQR
;
A
#
# COMPACT_ATOMS: atom_id res chain seq x y z
N MET A 1 -54.64 24.09 -13.48
CA MET A 1 -53.37 24.32 -12.78
C MET A 1 -53.27 25.79 -12.48
N THR A 2 -53.23 26.15 -11.22
CA THR A 2 -53.10 27.53 -10.78
C THR A 2 -51.63 27.88 -10.57
N LEU A 3 -51.25 29.14 -10.75
CA LEU A 3 -49.89 29.63 -10.52
C LEU A 3 -49.37 29.30 -9.09
N ILE A 4 -50.29 29.25 -8.13
CA ILE A 4 -49.95 28.93 -6.75
C ILE A 4 -49.58 27.43 -6.57
N GLU A 5 -50.23 26.54 -7.29
CA GLU A 5 -49.95 25.09 -7.28
C GLU A 5 -48.56 24.78 -7.80
N ILE A 6 -48.14 25.46 -8.89
CA ILE A 6 -46.79 25.34 -9.44
C ILE A 6 -45.74 25.92 -8.43
N GLY A 7 -46.08 27.04 -7.76
CA GLY A 7 -45.21 27.64 -6.76
C GLY A 7 -44.97 26.71 -5.57
N ILE A 8 -46.00 26.05 -5.06
CA ILE A 8 -45.92 25.10 -3.98
C ILE A 8 -45.14 23.85 -4.39
N ALA A 9 -45.37 23.32 -5.58
CA ALA A 9 -44.64 22.16 -6.09
C ALA A 9 -43.14 22.44 -6.26
N MET A 10 -42.77 23.62 -6.76
CA MET A 10 -41.37 24.04 -6.86
C MET A 10 -40.70 24.24 -5.49
N ALA A 11 -41.43 24.80 -4.52
CA ALA A 11 -40.92 24.99 -3.17
C ALA A 11 -40.63 23.64 -2.48
N ILE A 12 -41.52 22.66 -2.64
CA ILE A 12 -41.32 21.30 -2.10
C ILE A 12 -40.14 20.61 -2.80
N ALA A 13 -40.05 20.69 -4.13
CA ALA A 13 -38.95 20.12 -4.88
C ALA A 13 -37.60 20.72 -4.50
N ALA A 14 -37.52 22.02 -4.34
CA ALA A 14 -36.31 22.71 -3.89
C ALA A 14 -35.92 22.31 -2.45
N GLY A 15 -36.88 22.15 -1.55
CA GLY A 15 -36.70 21.70 -0.19
C GLY A 15 -36.14 20.27 -0.12
N LEU A 16 -36.66 19.35 -0.95
CA LEU A 16 -36.18 17.99 -1.04
C LEU A 16 -34.76 17.92 -1.63
N LEU A 17 -34.44 18.70 -2.64
CA LEU A 17 -33.09 18.79 -3.22
C LEU A 17 -32.08 19.35 -2.23
N ALA A 18 -32.44 20.34 -1.44
CA ALA A 18 -31.56 20.91 -0.42
C ALA A 18 -31.16 19.89 0.67
N MET A 19 -32.05 18.93 0.99
CA MET A 19 -31.74 17.86 1.94
C MET A 19 -30.92 16.71 1.34
N ALA A 20 -30.94 16.50 0.02
CA ALA A 20 -30.24 15.42 -0.66
C ALA A 20 -28.72 15.66 -0.75
N ILE A 21 -28.29 16.91 -0.92
CA ILE A 21 -26.87 17.27 -1.11
C ILE A 21 -26.00 16.87 0.08
N PRO A 22 -26.33 17.17 1.37
CA PRO A 22 -25.51 16.79 2.50
C PRO A 22 -25.47 15.28 2.76
N ALA A 23 -26.49 14.52 2.31
CA ALA A 23 -26.51 13.07 2.50
C ALA A 23 -25.44 12.37 1.65
N ILE A 24 -25.18 12.84 0.45
CA ILE A 24 -24.19 12.24 -0.47
C ILE A 24 -22.76 12.48 0.03
N SER A 25 -22.45 13.66 0.53
CA SER A 25 -21.12 13.99 1.05
C SER A 25 -20.75 13.19 2.31
N ASN A 26 -21.71 12.85 3.15
CA ASN A 26 -21.49 12.03 4.33
C ASN A 26 -21.13 10.57 4.00
N VAL A 27 -21.74 10.00 2.96
CA VAL A 27 -21.44 8.63 2.52
C VAL A 27 -19.99 8.51 2.01
N ALA A 28 -19.51 9.50 1.28
CA ALA A 28 -18.13 9.54 0.79
C ALA A 28 -17.12 9.50 1.96
N ARG A 29 -17.27 10.36 2.96
CA ARG A 29 -16.38 10.40 4.13
C ARG A 29 -16.37 9.10 4.93
N VAL A 30 -17.49 8.38 4.99
CA VAL A 30 -17.58 7.09 5.66
C VAL A 30 -16.74 6.04 4.93
N GLN A 31 -16.78 6.00 3.60
CA GLN A 31 -15.99 5.06 2.81
C GLN A 31 -14.50 5.30 2.96
N LEU A 32 -14.04 6.54 2.84
CA LEU A 32 -12.63 6.88 3.03
C LEU A 32 -12.13 6.47 4.43
N ARG A 33 -12.92 6.74 5.47
CA ARG A 33 -12.59 6.33 6.84
C ARG A 33 -12.54 4.81 7.00
N GLN A 34 -13.49 4.09 6.41
CA GLN A 34 -13.56 2.64 6.45
C GLN A 34 -12.34 2.01 5.75
N LYS A 35 -12.01 2.46 4.54
CA LYS A 35 -10.86 1.96 3.78
C LYS A 35 -9.53 2.29 4.47
N SER A 36 -9.40 3.49 5.00
CA SER A 36 -8.24 3.87 5.83
C SER A 36 -8.11 2.97 7.06
N GLY A 37 -9.22 2.66 7.73
CA GLY A 37 -9.25 1.75 8.87
C GLY A 37 -8.90 0.31 8.50
N GLN A 38 -9.40 -0.19 7.36
CA GLN A 38 -9.05 -1.51 6.84
C GLN A 38 -7.55 -1.63 6.56
N LEU A 39 -6.97 -0.67 5.84
CA LEU A 39 -5.54 -0.66 5.54
C LEU A 39 -4.70 -0.57 6.82
N ALA A 40 -5.09 0.30 7.76
CA ALA A 40 -4.41 0.41 9.06
C ALA A 40 -4.48 -0.89 9.88
N GLY A 41 -5.61 -1.59 9.83
CA GLY A 41 -5.77 -2.92 10.43
C GLY A 41 -4.86 -3.95 9.78
N GLY A 42 -4.78 -3.95 8.44
CA GLY A 42 -3.88 -4.80 7.67
C GLY A 42 -2.40 -4.59 8.04
N VAL A 43 -1.95 -3.35 8.13
CA VAL A 43 -0.57 -3.02 8.56
C VAL A 43 -0.27 -3.60 9.93
N ARG A 44 -1.18 -3.45 10.90
CA ARG A 44 -1.00 -3.99 12.26
C ARG A 44 -1.00 -5.52 12.29
N SER A 45 -1.89 -6.14 11.51
CA SER A 45 -1.96 -7.60 11.40
C SER A 45 -0.66 -8.15 10.83
N LEU A 46 -0.17 -7.56 9.74
CA LEU A 46 1.07 -7.99 9.08
C LEU A 46 2.31 -7.77 9.96
N TYR A 47 2.35 -6.66 10.71
CA TYR A 47 3.39 -6.41 11.71
C TYR A 47 3.43 -7.53 12.78
N GLY A 48 2.26 -7.90 13.31
CA GLY A 48 2.16 -8.99 14.28
C GLY A 48 2.51 -10.35 13.67
N ALA A 49 2.04 -10.64 12.47
CA ALA A 49 2.31 -11.89 11.77
C ALA A 49 3.82 -12.05 11.48
N ALA A 50 4.50 -11.02 11.00
CA ALA A 50 5.94 -11.03 10.73
C ALA A 50 6.76 -11.33 12.00
N ALA A 51 6.42 -10.68 13.12
CA ALA A 51 7.10 -10.87 14.40
C ALA A 51 6.86 -12.26 14.99
N LEU A 52 5.62 -12.78 14.91
CA LEU A 52 5.25 -14.09 15.46
C LEU A 52 5.78 -15.25 14.63
N ALA A 53 5.70 -15.14 13.30
CA ALA A 53 6.17 -16.19 12.39
C ALA A 53 7.70 -16.19 12.20
N GLY A 54 8.39 -15.14 12.60
CA GLY A 54 9.83 -15.00 12.38
C GLY A 54 10.21 -14.79 10.92
N HIS A 55 9.28 -14.32 10.10
CA HIS A 55 9.43 -14.12 8.66
C HIS A 55 9.50 -12.63 8.33
N SER A 56 10.26 -12.26 7.29
CA SER A 56 10.20 -10.92 6.72
C SER A 56 8.99 -10.82 5.80
N CYS A 57 8.11 -9.87 6.07
CA CYS A 57 6.94 -9.62 5.25
C CYS A 57 6.98 -8.21 4.65
N ARG A 58 6.22 -7.99 3.58
CA ARG A 58 6.01 -6.67 3.00
C ARG A 58 4.55 -6.48 2.61
N LEU A 59 4.07 -5.27 2.80
CA LEU A 59 2.81 -4.83 2.22
C LEU A 59 3.11 -4.20 0.86
N VAL A 60 2.49 -4.73 -0.17
CA VAL A 60 2.54 -4.20 -1.53
C VAL A 60 1.36 -3.26 -1.71
N LEU A 61 1.65 -2.03 -2.10
CA LEU A 61 0.66 -0.98 -2.41
C LEU A 61 0.76 -0.71 -3.92
N ASP A 62 -0.20 -1.19 -4.69
CA ASP A 62 -0.26 -1.02 -6.13
C ASP A 62 -1.10 0.22 -6.46
N LEU A 63 -0.42 1.32 -6.79
CA LEU A 63 -1.05 2.60 -7.07
C LEU A 63 -1.75 2.61 -8.43
N ASP A 64 -1.27 1.81 -9.38
CA ASP A 64 -1.84 1.76 -10.72
C ASP A 64 -3.18 1.00 -10.72
N HIS A 65 -3.24 -0.10 -9.94
CA HIS A 65 -4.45 -0.93 -9.84
C HIS A 65 -5.28 -0.65 -8.59
N GLN A 66 -4.88 0.33 -7.79
CA GLN A 66 -5.59 0.73 -6.57
C GLN A 66 -5.89 -0.45 -5.63
N ALA A 67 -4.88 -1.31 -5.45
CA ALA A 67 -4.97 -2.55 -4.68
C ALA A 67 -3.78 -2.71 -3.72
N TYR A 68 -3.96 -3.53 -2.70
CA TYR A 68 -2.88 -3.89 -1.78
C TYR A 68 -2.99 -5.35 -1.34
N TRP A 69 -1.85 -5.95 -1.00
CA TRP A 69 -1.75 -7.32 -0.50
C TRP A 69 -0.45 -7.52 0.27
N SER A 70 -0.34 -8.64 0.98
CA SER A 70 0.89 -9.01 1.68
C SER A 70 1.68 -10.09 0.94
N GLU A 71 2.99 -9.98 1.07
CA GLU A 71 3.94 -10.98 0.63
C GLU A 71 4.93 -11.24 1.75
N CYS A 72 5.30 -12.50 1.98
CA CYS A 72 6.27 -12.89 3.00
C CYS A 72 7.39 -13.75 2.39
N ALA A 73 8.58 -13.66 2.98
CA ALA A 73 9.76 -14.44 2.62
C ALA A 73 10.20 -15.26 3.83
N GLU A 74 10.62 -16.48 3.59
CA GLU A 74 11.22 -17.32 4.62
C GLU A 74 12.57 -16.72 5.06
N GLY A 75 12.66 -16.35 6.35
CA GLY A 75 13.86 -15.78 6.94
C GLY A 75 13.94 -14.25 6.92
N ALA A 76 15.08 -13.72 7.36
CA ALA A 76 15.34 -12.29 7.42
C ALA A 76 15.87 -11.78 6.07
N VAL A 77 15.20 -10.82 5.49
CA VAL A 77 15.62 -10.12 4.27
C VAL A 77 16.26 -8.79 4.65
N ARG A 78 17.42 -8.48 4.08
CA ARG A 78 18.07 -7.18 4.18
C ARG A 78 17.70 -6.31 2.99
N LEU A 79 17.41 -5.05 3.26
CA LEU A 79 17.27 -4.03 2.22
C LEU A 79 18.61 -3.31 2.09
N ASP A 80 19.15 -3.27 0.88
CA ASP A 80 20.23 -2.36 0.57
C ASP A 80 19.68 -0.96 0.27
N ARG A 81 20.49 0.09 0.53
CA ARG A 81 20.09 1.49 0.35
C ARG A 81 19.69 1.85 -1.09
N SER A 82 19.99 1.02 -2.06
CA SER A 82 19.60 1.16 -3.45
C SER A 82 18.18 0.66 -3.75
N GLY A 83 17.45 0.16 -2.74
CA GLY A 83 16.13 -0.44 -2.95
C GLY A 83 16.18 -1.82 -3.61
N GLU A 84 17.38 -2.33 -3.91
CA GLU A 84 17.58 -3.67 -4.41
C GLU A 84 17.57 -4.68 -3.27
N GLN A 85 16.76 -5.71 -3.45
CA GLN A 85 16.58 -6.78 -2.46
C GLN A 85 17.77 -7.73 -2.50
N SER A 86 18.66 -7.63 -1.52
CA SER A 86 19.61 -8.72 -1.26
C SER A 86 18.98 -9.68 -0.26
N ALA A 87 18.67 -10.89 -0.70
CA ALA A 87 18.34 -12.00 0.20
C ALA A 87 19.57 -12.26 1.07
N GLY A 88 19.53 -11.70 2.30
CA GLY A 88 20.65 -11.75 3.22
C GLY A 88 20.71 -13.07 3.97
N GLY A 89 21.79 -13.79 3.81
CA GLY A 89 22.25 -14.71 4.80
C GLY A 89 22.11 -16.19 4.55
N SER A 90 22.50 -16.63 3.39
CA SER A 90 23.18 -17.92 3.31
C SER A 90 24.45 -17.69 2.50
N ARG A 91 25.56 -18.27 2.94
CA ARG A 91 26.82 -18.33 2.20
C ARG A 91 26.51 -18.36 0.72
N ARG A 92 27.10 -17.44 -0.06
CA ARG A 92 27.13 -17.56 -1.51
C ARG A 92 27.60 -19.00 -1.80
N ASP A 93 26.63 -19.85 -2.10
CA ASP A 93 26.95 -21.18 -2.55
C ASP A 93 27.56 -20.99 -3.93
N SER A 94 28.76 -21.55 -4.11
CA SER A 94 29.46 -21.62 -5.41
C SER A 94 28.59 -22.18 -6.54
N ARG A 95 27.48 -22.82 -6.21
CA ARG A 95 26.40 -23.25 -7.11
C ARG A 95 25.61 -22.11 -7.76
N ASP A 96 25.44 -20.98 -7.07
CA ASP A 96 24.71 -19.82 -7.61
C ASP A 96 25.57 -19.07 -8.64
N GLU A 97 26.89 -19.07 -8.46
CA GLU A 97 27.84 -18.51 -9.43
C GLU A 97 27.97 -19.40 -10.68
N GLU A 98 27.89 -20.72 -10.53
CA GLU A 98 27.91 -21.68 -11.63
C GLU A 98 26.62 -21.65 -12.47
N LEU A 99 25.45 -21.43 -11.83
CA LEU A 99 24.17 -21.18 -12.50
C LEU A 99 24.16 -19.87 -13.29
N LEU A 100 24.75 -18.80 -12.74
CA LEU A 100 24.89 -17.50 -13.41
C LEU A 100 25.92 -17.55 -14.56
N ALA A 101 26.95 -18.39 -14.47
CA ALA A 101 27.89 -18.60 -15.53
C ALA A 101 27.32 -19.44 -16.69
N GLY A 102 26.41 -20.38 -16.39
CA GLY A 102 25.70 -21.18 -17.40
C GLY A 102 24.66 -20.40 -18.22
N ILE A 103 24.15 -19.29 -17.68
CA ILE A 103 23.16 -18.43 -18.35
C ILE A 103 23.83 -17.45 -19.34
N ARG A 104 25.15 -17.27 -19.25
CA ARG A 104 25.91 -16.33 -20.10
C ARG A 104 26.20 -16.79 -21.54
N SER A 105 25.74 -17.95 -21.94
CA SER A 105 26.19 -18.56 -23.20
C SER A 105 25.21 -18.57 -24.37
N ASP A 106 23.98 -18.06 -24.28
CA ASP A 106 23.07 -18.01 -25.44
C ASP A 106 22.22 -16.70 -25.53
N THR A 107 22.71 -15.88 -26.39
CA THR A 107 22.14 -14.86 -27.29
C THR A 107 20.67 -14.40 -27.15
N ALA A 108 20.52 -13.07 -27.23
CA ALA A 108 19.39 -12.26 -27.76
C ALA A 108 18.11 -12.12 -26.96
N ASN A 109 17.87 -12.89 -25.88
CA ASN A 109 16.72 -12.69 -24.95
C ASN A 109 17.19 -12.56 -23.49
N GLU A 110 18.42 -12.15 -23.27
CA GLU A 110 19.07 -12.14 -21.95
C GLU A 110 18.37 -11.21 -20.95
N GLU A 111 17.90 -10.05 -21.40
CA GLU A 111 17.24 -9.10 -20.49
C GLU A 111 15.88 -9.60 -19.99
N GLU A 112 15.15 -10.34 -20.81
CA GLU A 112 13.84 -10.86 -20.45
C GLU A 112 13.97 -12.12 -19.58
N GLN A 113 14.95 -12.97 -19.86
CA GLN A 113 15.27 -14.12 -19.01
C GLN A 113 15.86 -13.71 -17.66
N VAL A 114 16.68 -12.65 -17.62
CA VAL A 114 17.18 -12.07 -16.36
C VAL A 114 16.04 -11.44 -15.56
N LYS A 115 15.10 -10.76 -16.21
CA LYS A 115 13.90 -10.23 -15.52
C LYS A 115 13.00 -11.35 -15.00
N ILE A 116 12.82 -12.43 -15.75
CA ILE A 116 12.05 -13.60 -15.31
C ILE A 116 12.77 -14.33 -14.17
N ALA A 117 14.08 -14.51 -14.25
CA ALA A 117 14.87 -15.13 -13.19
C ALA A 117 14.94 -14.27 -11.92
N LEU A 118 15.03 -12.93 -12.06
CA LEU A 118 14.93 -11.99 -10.94
C LEU A 118 13.52 -11.97 -10.33
N ALA A 119 12.47 -12.07 -11.15
CA ALA A 119 11.09 -12.18 -10.66
C ALA A 119 10.85 -13.53 -9.97
N GLN A 120 11.45 -14.61 -10.45
CA GLN A 120 11.42 -15.93 -9.80
C GLN A 120 12.29 -16.00 -8.53
N LYS A 121 13.35 -15.19 -8.45
CA LYS A 121 14.21 -15.04 -7.25
C LYS A 121 13.67 -14.04 -6.22
N SER A 122 12.50 -13.45 -6.43
CA SER A 122 11.85 -12.70 -5.36
C SER A 122 11.62 -13.65 -4.19
N ALA A 123 12.37 -13.43 -3.10
CA ALA A 123 12.21 -14.21 -1.87
C ALA A 123 10.79 -14.07 -1.29
N PHE A 124 10.04 -13.08 -1.74
CA PHE A 124 8.70 -12.76 -1.29
C PHE A 124 7.64 -13.46 -2.13
N LYS A 125 6.77 -14.20 -1.46
CA LYS A 125 5.61 -14.88 -2.04
C LYS A 125 4.33 -14.30 -1.46
N PRO A 126 3.22 -14.26 -2.22
CA PRO A 126 1.93 -13.83 -1.68
C PRO A 126 1.60 -14.57 -0.38
N SER A 127 1.27 -13.83 0.67
CA SER A 127 0.86 -14.34 1.97
C SER A 127 -0.65 -14.30 2.09
N GLY A 128 -1.21 -15.27 2.83
CA GLY A 128 -2.63 -15.30 3.15
C GLY A 128 -3.08 -14.27 4.20
N ASP A 129 -2.15 -13.56 4.85
CA ASP A 129 -2.47 -12.62 5.92
C ASP A 129 -3.30 -11.43 5.42
N ILE A 130 -2.95 -10.89 4.26
CA ILE A 130 -3.73 -9.87 3.56
C ILE A 130 -3.87 -10.31 2.11
N PRO A 131 -5.04 -10.84 1.72
CA PRO A 131 -5.30 -11.18 0.33
C PRO A 131 -5.33 -9.93 -0.53
N LYS A 132 -5.15 -10.07 -1.85
CA LYS A 132 -5.25 -8.94 -2.77
C LYS A 132 -6.60 -8.25 -2.60
N THR A 133 -6.56 -7.03 -2.09
CA THR A 133 -7.73 -6.23 -1.74
C THR A 133 -7.70 -4.94 -2.54
N GLU A 134 -8.75 -4.68 -3.28
CA GLU A 134 -8.94 -3.41 -3.98
C GLU A 134 -9.53 -2.37 -3.04
N LEU A 135 -9.08 -1.13 -3.16
CA LEU A 135 -9.67 -0.02 -2.42
C LEU A 135 -11.14 0.13 -2.77
N GLY A 136 -11.46 0.07 -4.07
CA GLY A 136 -12.82 0.11 -4.58
C GLY A 136 -13.54 1.44 -4.33
N GLY A 137 -14.67 1.62 -5.01
CA GLY A 137 -15.43 2.86 -4.92
C GLY A 137 -14.65 4.06 -5.48
N SER A 138 -14.79 5.20 -4.84
CA SER A 138 -14.11 6.45 -5.20
C SER A 138 -12.84 6.71 -4.38
N VAL A 139 -12.41 5.75 -3.53
CA VAL A 139 -11.20 5.85 -2.72
C VAL A 139 -9.99 5.36 -3.50
N HIS A 140 -8.91 6.14 -3.51
CA HIS A 140 -7.70 5.81 -4.26
C HIS A 140 -6.44 6.22 -3.48
N PHE A 141 -5.33 5.57 -3.79
CA PHE A 141 -4.00 6.03 -3.36
C PHE A 141 -3.64 7.30 -4.11
N LEU A 142 -3.26 8.34 -3.39
CA LEU A 142 -2.73 9.57 -3.98
C LEU A 142 -1.21 9.46 -4.16
N ASP A 143 -0.54 9.13 -3.10
CA ASP A 143 0.90 8.86 -3.07
C ASP A 143 1.25 8.08 -1.81
N VAL A 144 2.43 7.47 -1.86
CA VAL A 144 3.02 6.71 -0.75
C VAL A 144 4.46 7.11 -0.59
N TRP A 145 4.85 7.44 0.63
CA TRP A 145 6.24 7.64 1.00
C TRP A 145 6.66 6.58 2.02
N VAL A 146 7.83 6.00 1.82
CA VAL A 146 8.46 5.01 2.71
C VAL A 146 9.91 5.38 2.98
N GLN A 147 10.41 5.06 4.16
CA GLN A 147 11.71 5.53 4.66
C GLN A 147 12.91 5.12 3.79
N HIS A 148 12.88 3.96 3.15
CA HIS A 148 13.99 3.48 2.30
C HIS A 148 14.05 4.20 0.94
N GLN A 149 13.05 4.98 0.58
CA GLN A 149 12.98 5.73 -0.67
C GLN A 149 13.09 7.23 -0.43
N SER A 150 13.83 7.90 -1.28
CA SER A 150 14.00 9.37 -1.24
C SER A 150 12.77 10.08 -1.80
N GLU A 151 12.12 9.50 -2.79
CA GLU A 151 10.98 10.08 -3.49
C GLU A 151 9.67 9.38 -3.13
N ARG A 152 8.56 10.07 -3.36
CA ARG A 152 7.22 9.52 -3.16
C ARG A 152 6.79 8.71 -4.37
N TYR A 153 6.18 7.58 -4.12
CA TYR A 153 5.50 6.83 -5.15
C TYR A 153 4.16 7.49 -5.48
N THR A 154 4.00 7.92 -6.73
CA THR A 154 2.73 8.43 -7.27
C THR A 154 2.11 7.46 -8.28
N ALA A 155 2.88 6.46 -8.71
CA ALA A 155 2.49 5.40 -9.64
C ALA A 155 3.32 4.14 -9.36
N GLY A 156 2.93 3.02 -9.94
CA GLY A 156 3.62 1.74 -9.77
C GLY A 156 3.34 1.08 -8.43
N LYS A 157 4.33 0.37 -7.90
CA LYS A 157 4.18 -0.39 -6.65
C LYS A 157 5.12 0.14 -5.58
N ALA A 158 4.58 0.47 -4.44
CA ALA A 158 5.32 0.81 -3.23
C ALA A 158 5.35 -0.40 -2.29
N PHE A 159 6.44 -0.55 -1.53
CA PHE A 159 6.65 -1.65 -0.61
C PHE A 159 6.91 -1.11 0.79
N LEU A 160 6.17 -1.62 1.78
CA LEU A 160 6.39 -1.34 3.19
C LEU A 160 6.82 -2.64 3.87
N TYR A 161 8.02 -2.66 4.44
CA TYR A 161 8.63 -3.86 4.99
C TYR A 161 8.41 -4.02 6.49
N PHE A 162 8.28 -5.29 6.91
CA PHE A 162 8.11 -5.73 8.29
C PHE A 162 9.13 -6.83 8.58
N TRP A 163 9.92 -6.66 9.63
CA TRP A 163 10.98 -7.60 9.98
C TRP A 163 10.59 -8.49 11.17
N PRO A 164 11.18 -9.71 11.25
CA PRO A 164 10.98 -10.61 12.38
C PRO A 164 11.38 -10.00 13.72
N SER A 165 12.28 -9.01 13.71
CA SER A 165 12.71 -8.27 14.90
C SER A 165 11.62 -7.40 15.53
N GLY A 166 10.41 -7.35 14.96
CA GLY A 166 9.36 -6.45 15.39
C GLY A 166 9.65 -4.99 15.02
N LEU A 167 10.30 -4.77 13.90
CA LEU A 167 10.52 -3.45 13.31
C LEU A 167 9.77 -3.33 11.99
N THR A 168 9.41 -2.11 11.64
CA THR A 168 8.92 -1.74 10.31
C THR A 168 9.52 -0.41 9.91
N GLU A 169 9.14 0.13 8.78
CA GLU A 169 9.60 1.43 8.29
C GLU A 169 8.64 2.54 8.67
N ILE A 170 9.15 3.76 8.73
CA ILE A 170 8.29 4.94 8.75
C ILE A 170 7.66 5.05 7.35
N ALA A 171 6.36 5.20 7.31
CA ALA A 171 5.65 5.41 6.05
C ALA A 171 4.51 6.41 6.22
N ALA A 172 4.23 7.13 5.15
CA ALA A 172 3.04 7.98 5.01
C ALA A 172 2.28 7.53 3.75
N ILE A 173 1.05 7.10 3.93
CA ILE A 173 0.18 6.64 2.85
C ILE A 173 -0.99 7.62 2.76
N HIS A 174 -1.15 8.27 1.62
CA HIS A 174 -2.24 9.20 1.38
C HIS A 174 -3.35 8.54 0.59
N LEU A 175 -4.53 8.47 1.20
CA LEU A 175 -5.77 8.02 0.54
C LEU A 175 -6.66 9.22 0.27
N GLY A 176 -7.21 9.30 -0.93
CA GLY A 176 -8.12 10.36 -1.34
C GLY A 176 -9.50 9.86 -1.76
N GLN A 177 -10.49 10.71 -1.58
CA GLN A 177 -11.84 10.53 -2.11
C GLN A 177 -12.45 11.90 -2.39
N GLY A 178 -12.54 12.29 -3.67
CA GLY A 178 -12.88 13.66 -4.04
C GLY A 178 -11.86 14.63 -3.46
N ASP A 179 -12.32 15.62 -2.69
CA ASP A 179 -11.47 16.61 -2.01
C ASP A 179 -10.99 16.18 -0.62
N ASP A 180 -11.57 15.09 -0.08
CA ASP A 180 -11.18 14.58 1.24
C ASP A 180 -9.93 13.68 1.14
N VAL A 181 -8.97 13.89 2.04
CA VAL A 181 -7.72 13.12 2.13
C VAL A 181 -7.54 12.60 3.54
N ASN A 182 -7.11 11.36 3.67
CA ASN A 182 -6.62 10.77 4.91
C ASN A 182 -5.16 10.35 4.75
N THR A 183 -4.35 10.67 5.74
CA THR A 183 -2.96 10.21 5.84
C THR A 183 -2.85 9.11 6.89
N LEU A 184 -2.29 7.97 6.49
CA LEU A 184 -1.92 6.90 7.40
C LEU A 184 -0.43 6.99 7.70
N LEU A 185 -0.08 7.29 8.94
CA LEU A 185 1.29 7.38 9.42
C LEU A 185 1.66 6.11 10.16
N VAL A 186 2.68 5.39 9.67
CA VAL A 186 3.17 4.13 10.25
C VAL A 186 4.38 4.40 11.15
N SER A 187 4.32 3.89 12.38
CA SER A 187 5.41 4.01 13.36
C SER A 187 6.35 2.79 13.28
N PRO A 188 7.68 3.00 13.20
CA PRO A 188 8.63 1.92 12.90
C PRO A 188 8.80 0.90 14.03
N LEU A 189 8.65 1.31 15.29
CA LEU A 189 8.92 0.46 16.46
C LEU A 189 7.70 -0.34 16.95
N SER A 190 6.51 0.03 16.53
CA SER A 190 5.26 -0.56 17.08
C SER A 190 4.27 -1.01 16.03
N GLY A 191 4.56 -0.77 14.74
CA GLY A 191 3.58 -1.02 13.67
C GLY A 191 2.26 -0.26 13.86
N ARG A 192 2.23 0.72 14.80
CA ARG A 192 1.03 1.52 15.05
C ARG A 192 0.76 2.42 13.86
N VAL A 193 -0.48 2.43 13.40
CA VAL A 193 -0.93 3.33 12.34
C VAL A 193 -1.81 4.42 12.95
N ARG A 194 -1.45 5.67 12.71
CA ARG A 194 -2.26 6.84 13.05
C ARG A 194 -2.90 7.38 11.78
N ILE A 195 -4.22 7.50 11.79
CA ILE A 195 -4.98 8.08 10.69
C ILE A 195 -5.23 9.55 11.03
N VAL A 196 -4.84 10.44 10.14
CA VAL A 196 -5.02 11.89 10.26
C VAL A 196 -5.79 12.38 9.05
N SER A 197 -6.80 13.21 9.25
CA SER A 197 -7.49 13.87 8.14
C SER A 197 -6.61 14.97 7.55
N GLY A 198 -6.60 15.05 6.23
CA GLY A 198 -5.73 15.94 5.48
C GLY A 198 -4.39 15.29 5.13
N ARG A 199 -3.58 16.04 4.36
CA ARG A 199 -2.24 15.62 3.91
C ARG A 199 -1.21 16.01 4.96
N VAL A 200 -0.52 15.03 5.52
CA VAL A 200 0.53 15.22 6.53
C VAL A 200 1.77 14.45 6.12
N ASP A 201 2.92 15.09 6.17
CA ASP A 201 4.19 14.47 5.84
C ASP A 201 4.78 13.74 7.05
N ALA A 202 5.44 12.60 6.80
CA ALA A 202 6.09 11.80 7.84
C ALA A 202 7.38 12.47 8.38
N GLU A 203 7.93 13.46 7.67
CA GLU A 203 9.19 14.12 8.05
C GLU A 203 9.15 14.89 9.37
N GLY A 204 7.97 15.22 9.88
CA GLY A 204 7.80 15.89 11.19
C GLY A 204 7.83 14.97 12.41
N GLN A 205 8.14 13.68 12.27
CA GLN A 205 8.16 12.70 13.38
C GLN A 205 9.57 12.19 13.75
N ARG A 206 10.62 12.96 13.41
CA ARG A 206 11.98 12.69 13.88
C ARG A 206 12.18 13.20 15.29
#